data_a77f5d79a75e0c55dda7fc02870e7f95
#
_entry.id   a77f5d79a75e0c55dda7fc02870e7f95
#
_cell.length_a   1.000
_cell.length_b   1.000
_cell.length_c   1.000
_cell.angle_alpha   90.00
_cell.angle_beta   90.00
_cell.angle_gamma   90.00
#
_symmetry.space_group_name_H-M   'P 1'
#
loop_
_entity.id
_entity.type
_entity.pdbx_description
1 polymer ?
#
loop_
_entity_poly.entity_id
_entity_poly.type
_entity_poly.pdbx_seq_one_letter_code
_entity_poly.pdbx_strand_id
1 'polypeptide(L)'
;MTLEAIDVHHGYGDETVFDGVSLSVSPGEVVAIIGPSGVGKSTLLRLFALFDSPDRGSITYEGSDVWSVSENHRLDIRRQIGMVFQDASLFDASVKRNAEYGLRVRKPWSERIRHELASIVGRTNGTGPAVEALETVGLDDKLEQDATSLSGGEAQRVAFARALAYEPDVLLLDEPTSDLDPRNTAVLEEAILEARERGIGVAVATHDMHQAERIADRVAVLLGNEILEVGETETVFEAPRDERTRKFIDGELIY
;
A
#
# COMPACT_ATOMS: atom_id res chain seq x y z
N MET A 1 -15.16 -2.03 -0.37
CA MET A 1 -14.79 -3.45 -0.67
C MET A 1 -13.75 -3.88 0.34
N THR A 2 -13.96 -4.97 1.10
CA THR A 2 -13.06 -5.40 2.19
C THR A 2 -12.10 -6.46 1.68
N LEU A 3 -10.81 -6.30 2.00
CA LEU A 3 -9.75 -7.27 1.78
C LEU A 3 -9.36 -7.89 3.11
N GLU A 4 -9.34 -9.24 3.22
CA GLU A 4 -9.13 -9.92 4.50
C GLU A 4 -8.15 -11.08 4.36
N ALA A 5 -7.26 -11.23 5.33
CA ALA A 5 -6.53 -12.43 5.62
C ALA A 5 -7.26 -13.16 6.76
N ILE A 6 -7.54 -14.45 6.60
CA ILE A 6 -8.27 -15.27 7.58
C ILE A 6 -7.45 -16.51 7.90
N ASP A 7 -7.01 -16.62 9.15
CA ASP A 7 -6.25 -17.76 9.68
C ASP A 7 -5.07 -18.16 8.78
N VAL A 8 -4.30 -17.16 8.34
CA VAL A 8 -3.23 -17.32 7.36
C VAL A 8 -1.99 -17.91 8.01
N HIS A 9 -1.53 -19.04 7.44
CA HIS A 9 -0.22 -19.63 7.72
C HIS A 9 0.62 -19.53 6.45
N HIS A 10 1.87 -19.11 6.60
CA HIS A 10 2.79 -18.94 5.46
C HIS A 10 4.24 -19.01 5.89
N GLY A 11 5.09 -19.56 5.03
CA GLY A 11 6.52 -19.66 5.26
C GLY A 11 7.34 -19.77 3.99
N TYR A 12 8.64 -19.70 4.14
CA TYR A 12 9.61 -19.88 3.05
C TYR A 12 10.57 -21.01 3.41
N GLY A 13 10.49 -22.14 2.68
CA GLY A 13 11.26 -23.34 3.01
C GLY A 13 10.90 -23.88 4.39
N ASP A 14 11.85 -23.96 5.31
CA ASP A 14 11.60 -24.43 6.68
C ASP A 14 11.27 -23.30 7.68
N GLU A 15 11.26 -22.04 7.24
CA GLU A 15 11.03 -20.88 8.09
C GLU A 15 9.55 -20.49 8.05
N THR A 16 8.87 -20.54 9.21
CA THR A 16 7.49 -20.08 9.39
C THR A 16 7.51 -18.55 9.57
N VAL A 17 6.78 -17.84 8.71
CA VAL A 17 6.57 -16.39 8.81
C VAL A 17 5.27 -16.07 9.53
N PHE A 18 4.20 -16.80 9.25
CA PHE A 18 2.88 -16.61 9.89
C PHE A 18 2.32 -17.91 10.40
N ASP A 19 1.68 -17.85 11.58
CA ASP A 19 0.98 -18.94 12.22
C ASP A 19 -0.41 -18.48 12.72
N GLY A 20 -1.41 -18.49 11.79
CA GLY A 20 -2.80 -18.13 12.11
C GLY A 20 -3.07 -16.62 12.09
N VAL A 21 -2.43 -15.86 11.20
CA VAL A 21 -2.62 -14.41 11.09
C VAL A 21 -3.98 -14.07 10.47
N SER A 22 -4.72 -13.16 11.13
CA SER A 22 -5.97 -12.62 10.61
C SER A 22 -5.98 -11.10 10.70
N LEU A 23 -6.32 -10.43 9.58
CA LEU A 23 -6.40 -8.97 9.48
C LEU A 23 -7.32 -8.58 8.34
N SER A 24 -8.10 -7.51 8.52
CA SER A 24 -8.95 -6.93 7.48
C SER A 24 -8.59 -5.48 7.21
N VAL A 25 -8.80 -5.06 5.96
CA VAL A 25 -8.72 -3.66 5.50
C VAL A 25 -10.05 -3.31 4.87
N SER A 26 -10.75 -2.34 5.45
CA SER A 26 -12.08 -1.89 5.03
C SER A 26 -11.99 -0.62 4.18
N PRO A 27 -13.02 -0.32 3.37
CA PRO A 27 -13.09 0.94 2.63
C PRO A 27 -13.05 2.17 3.55
N GLY A 28 -12.24 3.16 3.20
CA GLY A 28 -12.13 4.40 3.96
C GLY A 28 -11.51 4.22 5.36
N GLU A 29 -10.68 3.21 5.51
CA GLU A 29 -9.94 2.90 6.74
C GLU A 29 -8.44 2.87 6.47
N VAL A 30 -7.65 3.40 7.39
CA VAL A 30 -6.19 3.20 7.43
C VAL A 30 -5.86 2.20 8.54
N VAL A 31 -5.26 1.07 8.18
CA VAL A 31 -4.76 0.06 9.12
C VAL A 31 -3.24 0.09 9.10
N ALA A 32 -2.60 0.43 10.21
CA ALA A 32 -1.16 0.30 10.36
C ALA A 32 -0.78 -1.11 10.86
N ILE A 33 0.19 -1.72 10.21
CA ILE A 33 0.81 -2.98 10.62
C ILE A 33 2.17 -2.61 11.20
N ILE A 34 2.29 -2.65 12.53
CA ILE A 34 3.52 -2.32 13.23
C ILE A 34 4.22 -3.58 13.75
N GLY A 35 5.53 -3.54 13.83
CA GLY A 35 6.36 -4.65 14.30
C GLY A 35 7.83 -4.43 13.92
N PRO A 36 8.76 -5.20 14.48
CA PRO A 36 10.18 -5.08 14.20
C PRO A 36 10.51 -5.37 12.72
N SER A 37 11.72 -4.97 12.31
CA SER A 37 12.21 -5.30 10.98
C SER A 37 12.34 -6.82 10.81
N GLY A 38 11.95 -7.34 9.65
CA GLY A 38 12.02 -8.77 9.35
C GLY A 38 10.89 -9.64 9.92
N VAL A 39 9.93 -9.09 10.68
CA VAL A 39 8.83 -9.87 11.28
C VAL A 39 7.78 -10.38 10.29
N GLY A 40 7.85 -9.96 9.01
CA GLY A 40 6.91 -10.40 7.97
C GLY A 40 5.91 -9.34 7.50
N LYS A 41 6.02 -8.06 7.91
CA LYS A 41 5.09 -7.00 7.47
C LYS A 41 4.96 -6.94 5.94
N SER A 42 6.07 -6.89 5.23
CA SER A 42 6.09 -6.90 3.76
C SER A 42 5.53 -8.19 3.17
N THR A 43 5.73 -9.34 3.83
CA THR A 43 5.15 -10.62 3.42
C THR A 43 3.62 -10.59 3.52
N LEU A 44 3.06 -10.00 4.58
CA LEU A 44 1.61 -9.84 4.72
C LEU A 44 1.05 -8.95 3.61
N LEU A 45 1.70 -7.83 3.31
CA LEU A 45 1.31 -6.98 2.18
C LEU A 45 1.41 -7.71 0.83
N ARG A 46 2.40 -8.59 0.63
CA ARG A 46 2.54 -9.39 -0.60
C ARG A 46 1.40 -10.41 -0.76
N LEU A 47 0.96 -11.02 0.35
CA LEU A 47 -0.22 -11.90 0.36
C LEU A 47 -1.49 -11.11 0.02
N PHE A 48 -1.68 -9.93 0.60
CA PHE A 48 -2.77 -9.02 0.27
C PHE A 48 -2.71 -8.52 -1.19
N ALA A 49 -1.52 -8.27 -1.74
CA ALA A 49 -1.32 -7.91 -3.14
C ALA A 49 -1.52 -9.08 -4.11
N LEU A 50 -1.81 -10.28 -3.61
CA LEU A 50 -1.95 -11.53 -4.36
C LEU A 50 -0.69 -11.89 -5.18
N PHE A 51 0.50 -11.54 -4.66
CA PHE A 51 1.77 -11.96 -5.26
C PHE A 51 2.13 -13.38 -4.83
N ASP A 52 1.82 -13.71 -3.58
CA ASP A 52 2.04 -15.02 -2.99
C ASP A 52 0.69 -15.59 -2.49
N SER A 53 0.55 -16.91 -2.47
CA SER A 53 -0.59 -17.58 -1.85
C SER A 53 -0.23 -18.01 -0.43
N PRO A 54 -1.15 -17.98 0.54
CA PRO A 54 -0.91 -18.57 1.84
C PRO A 54 -0.79 -20.11 1.72
N ASP A 55 -0.04 -20.74 2.64
CA ASP A 55 0.06 -22.20 2.71
C ASP A 55 -1.22 -22.80 3.29
N ARG A 56 -1.86 -22.10 4.23
CA ARG A 56 -3.19 -22.40 4.82
C ARG A 56 -3.93 -21.11 5.14
N GLY A 57 -5.21 -21.22 5.40
CA GLY A 57 -6.09 -20.08 5.56
C GLY A 57 -6.52 -19.51 4.22
N SER A 58 -7.00 -18.29 4.19
CA SER A 58 -7.49 -17.66 2.96
C SER A 58 -7.23 -16.17 2.92
N ILE A 59 -7.08 -15.64 1.71
CA ILE A 59 -7.20 -14.21 1.41
C ILE A 59 -8.55 -14.02 0.72
N THR A 60 -9.41 -13.20 1.28
CA THR A 60 -10.73 -12.92 0.72
C THR A 60 -10.83 -11.47 0.26
N TYR A 61 -11.52 -11.28 -0.85
CA TYR A 61 -11.91 -9.98 -1.38
C TYR A 61 -13.43 -9.99 -1.54
N GLU A 62 -14.12 -9.08 -0.84
CA GLU A 62 -15.59 -9.06 -0.76
C GLU A 62 -16.17 -10.42 -0.33
N GLY A 63 -15.52 -11.08 0.62
CA GLY A 63 -15.95 -12.38 1.13
C GLY A 63 -15.70 -13.57 0.21
N SER A 64 -15.11 -13.36 -0.97
CA SER A 64 -14.74 -14.42 -1.89
C SER A 64 -13.26 -14.76 -1.76
N ASP A 65 -12.92 -16.03 -1.57
CA ASP A 65 -11.53 -16.48 -1.54
C ASP A 65 -10.88 -16.30 -2.92
N VAL A 66 -9.84 -15.46 -2.96
CA VAL A 66 -9.16 -15.04 -4.19
C VAL A 66 -8.38 -16.16 -4.87
N TRP A 67 -8.07 -17.24 -4.17
CA TRP A 67 -7.36 -18.38 -4.71
C TRP A 67 -8.32 -19.48 -5.21
N SER A 68 -9.60 -19.41 -4.83
CA SER A 68 -10.66 -20.32 -5.31
C SER A 68 -11.29 -19.88 -6.63
N VAL A 69 -11.11 -18.61 -7.06
CA VAL A 69 -11.67 -18.08 -8.30
C VAL A 69 -10.75 -18.35 -9.50
N SER A 70 -11.26 -18.12 -10.73
CA SER A 70 -10.46 -18.26 -11.95
C SER A 70 -9.29 -17.26 -11.98
N GLU A 71 -8.22 -17.60 -12.69
CA GLU A 71 -7.04 -16.73 -12.84
C GLU A 71 -7.41 -15.35 -13.42
N ASN A 72 -8.31 -15.29 -14.38
CA ASN A 72 -8.77 -14.02 -14.97
C ASN A 72 -9.47 -13.16 -13.91
N HIS A 73 -10.33 -13.75 -13.11
CA HIS A 73 -11.02 -13.01 -12.02
C HIS A 73 -10.04 -12.55 -10.94
N ARG A 74 -9.06 -13.38 -10.57
CA ARG A 74 -7.99 -13.01 -9.65
C ARG A 74 -7.13 -11.86 -10.21
N LEU A 75 -6.87 -11.83 -11.50
CA LEU A 75 -6.19 -10.71 -12.15
C LEU A 75 -7.03 -9.41 -12.10
N ASP A 76 -8.36 -9.52 -12.23
CA ASP A 76 -9.24 -8.36 -12.09
C ASP A 76 -9.25 -7.84 -10.65
N ILE A 77 -9.29 -8.71 -9.64
CA ILE A 77 -9.15 -8.33 -8.23
C ILE A 77 -7.79 -7.66 -7.99
N ARG A 78 -6.68 -8.25 -8.47
CA ARG A 78 -5.34 -7.67 -8.33
C ARG A 78 -5.24 -6.26 -8.92
N ARG A 79 -6.01 -5.95 -9.95
CA ARG A 79 -6.06 -4.60 -10.54
C ARG A 79 -6.75 -3.57 -9.65
N GLN A 80 -7.54 -4.01 -8.68
CA GLN A 80 -8.19 -3.14 -7.69
C GLN A 80 -7.29 -2.91 -6.46
N ILE A 81 -6.13 -3.54 -6.40
CA ILE A 81 -5.19 -3.39 -5.31
C ILE A 81 -3.96 -2.63 -5.81
N GLY A 82 -3.65 -1.52 -5.15
CA GLY A 82 -2.43 -0.74 -5.35
C GLY A 82 -1.35 -1.17 -4.38
N MET A 83 -0.10 -1.23 -4.82
CA MET A 83 1.03 -1.46 -3.92
C MET A 83 2.13 -0.45 -4.18
N VAL A 84 2.65 0.12 -3.11
CA VAL A 84 3.82 0.99 -3.07
C VAL A 84 4.87 0.31 -2.22
N PHE A 85 6.04 0.08 -2.80
CA PHE A 85 7.17 -0.54 -2.11
C PHE A 85 8.02 0.50 -1.39
N GLN A 86 8.83 0.07 -0.45
CA GLN A 86 9.80 0.89 0.26
C GLN A 86 10.72 1.63 -0.72
N ASP A 87 11.30 0.91 -1.69
CA ASP A 87 12.09 1.51 -2.75
C ASP A 87 11.20 1.96 -3.91
N ALA A 88 11.23 3.25 -4.23
CA ALA A 88 10.54 3.80 -5.39
C ALA A 88 11.16 3.30 -6.69
N SER A 89 10.53 2.31 -7.32
CA SER A 89 10.93 1.84 -8.65
C SER A 89 10.21 2.66 -9.73
N LEU A 90 10.88 3.66 -10.29
CA LEU A 90 10.37 4.46 -11.40
C LEU A 90 10.98 4.02 -12.72
N PHE A 91 10.23 4.21 -13.80
CA PHE A 91 10.70 3.99 -15.14
C PHE A 91 11.51 5.21 -15.63
N ASP A 92 12.47 4.99 -16.51
CA ASP A 92 13.19 6.03 -17.25
C ASP A 92 12.23 6.74 -18.23
N ALA A 93 11.46 7.67 -17.69
CA ALA A 93 10.40 8.42 -18.34
C ALA A 93 10.03 9.65 -17.50
N SER A 94 9.19 10.54 -18.03
CA SER A 94 8.71 11.69 -17.26
C SER A 94 7.86 11.27 -16.05
N VAL A 95 7.74 12.17 -15.06
CA VAL A 95 6.90 12.04 -13.87
C VAL A 95 5.47 11.65 -14.25
N LYS A 96 4.88 12.40 -15.19
CA LYS A 96 3.52 12.12 -15.71
C LYS A 96 3.40 10.71 -16.30
N ARG A 97 4.37 10.28 -17.12
CA ARG A 97 4.35 8.93 -17.71
C ARG A 97 4.46 7.82 -16.66
N ASN A 98 5.21 8.06 -15.59
CA ASN A 98 5.27 7.13 -14.45
C ASN A 98 3.91 7.02 -13.77
N ALA A 99 3.26 8.13 -13.45
CA ALA A 99 1.92 8.13 -12.84
C ALA A 99 0.85 7.48 -13.75
N GLU A 100 0.90 7.72 -15.06
CA GLU A 100 0.00 7.13 -16.06
C GLU A 100 0.18 5.61 -16.25
N TYR A 101 1.31 5.04 -15.83
CA TYR A 101 1.65 3.65 -16.12
C TYR A 101 0.58 2.67 -15.61
N GLY A 102 0.10 2.85 -14.39
CA GLY A 102 -0.96 2.03 -13.80
C GLY A 102 -2.26 2.03 -14.62
N LEU A 103 -2.66 3.19 -15.12
CA LEU A 103 -3.81 3.38 -15.99
C LEU A 103 -3.62 2.69 -17.34
N ARG A 104 -2.41 2.78 -17.92
CA ARG A 104 -2.09 2.21 -19.23
C ARG A 104 -2.14 0.69 -19.25
N VAL A 105 -1.57 0.03 -18.25
CA VAL A 105 -1.52 -1.45 -18.21
C VAL A 105 -2.88 -2.08 -17.94
N ARG A 106 -3.83 -1.34 -17.36
CA ARG A 106 -5.19 -1.79 -17.08
C ARG A 106 -6.15 -1.66 -18.26
N LYS A 107 -5.82 -0.82 -19.25
CA LYS A 107 -6.63 -0.66 -20.46
C LYS A 107 -6.44 -1.83 -21.42
N PRO A 108 -7.50 -2.28 -22.14
CA PRO A 108 -7.39 -3.25 -23.22
C PRO A 108 -6.39 -2.80 -24.30
N TRP A 109 -5.72 -3.75 -24.94
CA TRP A 109 -4.72 -3.50 -25.99
C TRP A 109 -5.24 -2.55 -27.10
N SER A 110 -6.49 -2.73 -27.53
CA SER A 110 -7.12 -1.88 -28.55
C SER A 110 -7.26 -0.41 -28.14
N GLU A 111 -7.44 -0.13 -26.87
CA GLU A 111 -7.52 1.25 -26.35
C GLU A 111 -6.14 1.85 -26.15
N ARG A 112 -5.14 1.04 -25.81
CA ARG A 112 -3.74 1.50 -25.68
C ARG A 112 -3.24 2.10 -27.00
N ILE A 113 -3.44 1.40 -28.14
CA ILE A 113 -3.03 1.86 -29.47
C ILE A 113 -3.76 3.15 -29.84
N ARG A 114 -5.07 3.25 -29.56
CA ARG A 114 -5.86 4.45 -29.85
C ARG A 114 -5.38 5.65 -29.04
N HIS A 115 -5.04 5.44 -27.76
CA HIS A 115 -4.54 6.49 -26.88
C HIS A 115 -3.14 6.97 -27.29
N GLU A 116 -2.28 6.05 -27.72
CA GLU A 116 -0.93 6.37 -28.21
C GLU A 116 -0.97 7.17 -29.52
N LEU A 117 -1.87 6.81 -30.44
CA LEU A 117 -2.10 7.58 -31.66
C LEU A 117 -2.72 8.97 -31.38
N ALA A 118 -3.61 9.08 -30.42
CA ALA A 118 -4.22 10.34 -30.01
C ALA A 118 -3.20 11.28 -29.30
N SER A 119 -2.27 10.72 -28.54
CA SER A 119 -1.21 11.50 -27.86
C SER A 119 -0.19 12.12 -28.84
N ILE A 120 -0.02 11.51 -30.02
CA ILE A 120 0.84 12.04 -31.10
C ILE A 120 0.16 13.20 -31.82
N VAL A 121 -1.16 13.25 -31.86
CA VAL A 121 -1.94 14.23 -32.65
C VAL A 121 -2.53 15.36 -31.80
N GLY A 122 -2.67 15.18 -30.47
CA GLY A 122 -3.31 16.16 -29.60
C GLY A 122 -2.52 16.41 -28.33
N ARG A 123 -2.15 17.68 -28.08
CA ARG A 123 -1.83 18.18 -26.75
C ARG A 123 -3.06 17.98 -25.88
N THR A 124 -3.15 16.86 -25.15
CA THR A 124 -4.08 16.76 -24.04
C THR A 124 -3.59 17.73 -22.97
N ASN A 125 -4.30 18.84 -22.80
CA ASN A 125 -4.13 19.74 -21.68
C ASN A 125 -4.11 18.91 -20.40
N GLY A 126 -3.18 19.22 -19.47
CA GLY A 126 -2.80 18.49 -18.29
C GLY A 126 -3.91 18.22 -17.25
N THR A 127 -4.96 17.54 -17.67
CA THR A 127 -6.07 17.11 -16.82
C THR A 127 -6.25 15.60 -16.99
N GLY A 128 -6.44 14.90 -15.88
CA GLY A 128 -6.69 13.45 -15.87
C GLY A 128 -6.23 12.82 -14.57
N PRO A 129 -6.67 11.57 -14.27
CA PRO A 129 -6.43 10.93 -12.98
C PRO A 129 -4.96 10.87 -12.53
N ALA A 130 -4.03 10.73 -13.49
CA ALA A 130 -2.60 10.75 -13.16
C ALA A 130 -2.10 12.14 -12.72
N VAL A 131 -2.65 13.22 -13.31
CA VAL A 131 -2.30 14.58 -12.90
C VAL A 131 -2.91 14.90 -11.55
N GLU A 132 -4.17 14.55 -11.33
CA GLU A 132 -4.85 14.72 -10.03
C GLU A 132 -4.11 13.96 -8.93
N ALA A 133 -3.66 12.72 -9.19
CA ALA A 133 -2.85 11.98 -8.24
C ALA A 133 -1.47 12.62 -7.98
N LEU A 134 -0.88 13.29 -8.98
CA LEU A 134 0.37 14.05 -8.81
C LEU A 134 0.15 15.36 -8.05
N GLU A 135 -1.01 16.01 -8.24
CA GLU A 135 -1.43 17.19 -7.45
C GLU A 135 -1.57 16.81 -5.96
N THR A 136 -2.23 15.68 -5.65
CA THR A 136 -2.36 15.16 -4.27
C THR A 136 -1.01 15.01 -3.55
N VAL A 137 0.05 14.69 -4.28
CA VAL A 137 1.41 14.57 -3.71
C VAL A 137 2.31 15.79 -3.97
N GLY A 138 1.75 16.90 -4.46
CA GLY A 138 2.47 18.17 -4.70
C GLY A 138 3.58 18.07 -5.75
N LEU A 139 3.30 17.43 -6.88
CA LEU A 139 4.23 17.26 -8.02
C LEU A 139 3.62 17.68 -9.38
N ASP A 140 2.55 18.48 -9.36
CA ASP A 140 1.87 19.00 -10.54
C ASP A 140 2.75 19.95 -11.37
N ASP A 141 3.73 20.62 -10.75
CA ASP A 141 4.72 21.47 -11.40
C ASP A 141 5.85 20.70 -12.11
N LYS A 142 5.94 19.36 -11.91
CA LYS A 142 7.02 18.50 -12.39
C LYS A 142 6.62 17.47 -13.46
N LEU A 143 5.44 17.59 -14.04
CA LEU A 143 4.85 16.59 -14.94
C LEU A 143 5.79 16.10 -16.06
N GLU A 144 6.52 17.02 -16.68
CA GLU A 144 7.43 16.73 -17.81
C GLU A 144 8.88 16.49 -17.36
N GLN A 145 9.18 16.61 -16.06
CA GLN A 145 10.51 16.34 -15.51
C GLN A 145 10.84 14.85 -15.65
N ASP A 146 12.12 14.56 -15.96
CA ASP A 146 12.62 13.19 -16.00
C ASP A 146 12.65 12.61 -14.58
N ALA A 147 12.04 11.44 -14.39
CA ALA A 147 11.95 10.79 -13.10
C ALA A 147 13.31 10.37 -12.52
N THR A 148 14.33 10.19 -13.37
CA THR A 148 15.69 9.87 -12.92
C THR A 148 16.39 11.05 -12.23
N SER A 149 15.88 12.28 -12.39
CA SER A 149 16.40 13.50 -11.76
C SER A 149 15.73 13.85 -10.43
N LEU A 150 14.75 13.05 -9.99
CA LEU A 150 14.03 13.28 -8.74
C LEU A 150 14.89 12.92 -7.52
N SER A 151 14.63 13.62 -6.41
CA SER A 151 15.08 13.16 -5.09
C SER A 151 14.36 11.87 -4.69
N GLY A 152 14.90 11.10 -3.74
CA GLY A 152 14.26 9.89 -3.23
C GLY A 152 12.84 10.12 -2.73
N GLY A 153 12.61 11.22 -2.00
CA GLY A 153 11.28 11.59 -1.52
C GLY A 153 10.29 11.96 -2.63
N GLU A 154 10.75 12.64 -3.69
CA GLU A 154 9.92 12.91 -4.86
C GLU A 154 9.60 11.63 -5.63
N ALA A 155 10.60 10.75 -5.80
CA ALA A 155 10.40 9.46 -6.44
C ALA A 155 9.35 8.61 -5.69
N GLN A 156 9.40 8.58 -4.36
CA GLN A 156 8.41 7.87 -3.53
C GLN A 156 7.00 8.48 -3.70
N ARG A 157 6.88 9.80 -3.73
CA ARG A 157 5.61 10.47 -4.00
C ARG A 157 5.05 10.16 -5.40
N VAL A 158 5.92 10.05 -6.43
CA VAL A 158 5.49 9.60 -7.76
C VAL A 158 5.04 8.14 -7.75
N ALA A 159 5.72 7.26 -7.00
CA ALA A 159 5.30 5.86 -6.85
C ALA A 159 3.92 5.74 -6.18
N PHE A 160 3.64 6.57 -5.17
CA PHE A 160 2.33 6.66 -4.54
C PHE A 160 1.28 7.19 -5.54
N ALA A 161 1.54 8.31 -6.22
CA ALA A 161 0.63 8.88 -7.23
C ALA A 161 0.32 7.87 -8.35
N ARG A 162 1.30 7.07 -8.80
CA ARG A 162 1.11 5.99 -9.76
C ARG A 162 0.12 4.93 -9.27
N ALA A 163 0.15 4.61 -7.98
CA ALA A 163 -0.78 3.66 -7.37
C ALA A 163 -2.16 4.28 -7.13
N LEU A 164 -2.24 5.56 -6.79
CA LEU A 164 -3.49 6.29 -6.56
C LEU A 164 -4.24 6.58 -7.86
N ALA A 165 -3.52 6.87 -8.96
CA ALA A 165 -4.09 7.36 -10.22
C ALA A 165 -5.18 6.48 -10.84
N TYR A 166 -5.24 5.20 -10.53
CA TYR A 166 -6.29 4.31 -11.04
C TYR A 166 -7.40 4.01 -10.03
N GLU A 167 -7.44 4.77 -8.92
CA GLU A 167 -8.46 4.69 -7.89
C GLU A 167 -8.69 3.24 -7.41
N PRO A 168 -7.69 2.61 -6.80
CA PRO A 168 -7.82 1.25 -6.31
C PRO A 168 -8.81 1.17 -5.14
N ASP A 169 -9.38 -0.01 -4.89
CA ASP A 169 -10.19 -0.24 -3.69
C ASP A 169 -9.33 -0.30 -2.43
N VAL A 170 -8.09 -0.79 -2.58
CA VAL A 170 -7.13 -0.93 -1.47
C VAL A 170 -5.73 -0.48 -1.90
N LEU A 171 -5.08 0.34 -1.07
CA LEU A 171 -3.66 0.70 -1.16
C LEU A 171 -2.86 -0.03 -0.09
N LEU A 172 -1.79 -0.70 -0.50
CA LEU A 172 -0.84 -1.38 0.35
C LEU A 172 0.50 -0.63 0.29
N LEU A 173 0.97 -0.15 1.44
CA LEU A 173 2.14 0.72 1.54
C LEU A 173 3.19 0.05 2.42
N ASP A 174 4.31 -0.32 1.84
CA ASP A 174 5.42 -0.98 2.54
C ASP A 174 6.49 0.04 2.90
N GLU A 175 6.59 0.42 4.18
CA GLU A 175 7.55 1.40 4.72
C GLU A 175 7.61 2.70 3.88
N PRO A 176 6.46 3.34 3.57
CA PRO A 176 6.39 4.37 2.51
C PRO A 176 7.18 5.63 2.82
N THR A 177 7.59 5.84 4.08
CA THR A 177 8.25 7.08 4.56
C THR A 177 9.61 6.84 5.21
N SER A 178 10.12 5.60 5.24
CA SER A 178 11.31 5.21 6.00
C SER A 178 12.57 6.03 5.66
N ASP A 179 12.71 6.44 4.40
CA ASP A 179 13.88 7.17 3.91
C ASP A 179 13.56 8.64 3.54
N LEU A 180 12.42 9.16 4.05
CA LEU A 180 11.97 10.50 3.72
C LEU A 180 12.36 11.52 4.81
N ASP A 181 12.67 12.74 4.37
CA ASP A 181 12.73 13.88 5.28
C ASP A 181 11.34 14.25 5.82
N PRO A 182 11.25 14.99 6.93
CA PRO A 182 9.97 15.31 7.57
C PRO A 182 8.94 16.02 6.67
N ARG A 183 9.41 16.81 5.69
CA ARG A 183 8.51 17.51 4.77
C ARG A 183 7.87 16.54 3.78
N ASN A 184 8.67 15.65 3.19
CA ASN A 184 8.16 14.63 2.28
C ASN A 184 7.27 13.62 3.01
N THR A 185 7.61 13.27 4.26
CA THR A 185 6.77 12.43 5.14
C THR A 185 5.39 13.06 5.33
N ALA A 186 5.33 14.34 5.72
CA ALA A 186 4.05 15.02 5.97
C ALA A 186 3.16 15.06 4.71
N VAL A 187 3.73 15.34 3.53
CA VAL A 187 2.97 15.33 2.26
C VAL A 187 2.41 13.94 1.97
N LEU A 188 3.20 12.88 2.19
CA LEU A 188 2.74 11.52 1.92
C LEU A 188 1.69 11.06 2.93
N GLU A 189 1.81 11.42 4.21
CA GLU A 189 0.79 11.17 5.23
C GLU A 189 -0.53 11.86 4.90
N GLU A 190 -0.50 13.11 4.45
CA GLU A 190 -1.69 13.84 4.00
C GLU A 190 -2.34 13.16 2.78
N ALA A 191 -1.54 12.70 1.81
CA ALA A 191 -2.04 11.96 0.65
C ALA A 191 -2.66 10.60 1.03
N ILE A 192 -2.15 9.92 2.06
CA ILE A 192 -2.75 8.70 2.62
C ILE A 192 -4.12 9.00 3.23
N LEU A 193 -4.23 10.06 4.01
CA LEU A 193 -5.50 10.49 4.62
C LEU A 193 -6.52 10.91 3.55
N GLU A 194 -6.09 11.62 2.51
CA GLU A 194 -6.95 11.96 1.38
C GLU A 194 -7.45 10.71 0.62
N ALA A 195 -6.59 9.70 0.42
CA ALA A 195 -7.01 8.42 -0.18
C ALA A 195 -8.09 7.73 0.67
N ARG A 196 -7.93 7.73 2.01
CA ARG A 196 -8.95 7.23 2.95
C ARG A 196 -10.27 7.99 2.80
N GLU A 197 -10.24 9.33 2.74
CA GLU A 197 -11.45 10.16 2.59
C GLU A 197 -12.18 9.89 1.26
N ARG A 198 -11.46 9.48 0.23
CA ARG A 198 -12.03 9.03 -1.05
C ARG A 198 -12.65 7.61 -0.97
N GLY A 199 -12.60 6.96 0.19
CA GLY A 199 -13.15 5.63 0.43
C GLY A 199 -12.20 4.48 0.09
N ILE A 200 -10.93 4.75 -0.18
CA ILE A 200 -9.91 3.72 -0.41
C ILE A 200 -9.50 3.14 0.93
N GLY A 201 -9.47 1.80 1.06
CA GLY A 201 -8.88 1.14 2.22
C GLY A 201 -7.35 1.18 2.12
N VAL A 202 -6.65 1.49 3.22
CA VAL A 202 -5.19 1.60 3.21
C VAL A 202 -4.58 0.69 4.27
N ALA A 203 -3.61 -0.15 3.89
CA ALA A 203 -2.75 -0.87 4.84
C ALA A 203 -1.33 -0.31 4.75
N VAL A 204 -0.79 0.16 5.88
CA VAL A 204 0.56 0.72 5.99
C VAL A 204 1.41 -0.17 6.87
N ALA A 205 2.41 -0.84 6.31
CA ALA A 205 3.44 -1.51 7.09
C ALA A 205 4.50 -0.47 7.47
N THR A 206 4.76 -0.31 8.76
CA THR A 206 5.77 0.63 9.25
C THR A 206 6.38 0.16 10.57
N HIS A 207 7.59 0.59 10.84
CA HIS A 207 8.23 0.48 12.15
C HIS A 207 8.18 1.83 12.92
N ASP A 208 7.70 2.90 12.29
CA ASP A 208 7.50 4.21 12.93
C ASP A 208 6.15 4.24 13.64
N MET A 209 6.19 4.06 14.97
CA MET A 209 4.99 4.09 15.82
C MET A 209 4.30 5.45 15.81
N HIS A 210 5.09 6.54 15.72
CA HIS A 210 4.49 7.88 15.66
C HIS A 210 3.75 8.12 14.34
N GLN A 211 4.23 7.56 13.24
CA GLN A 211 3.49 7.58 12.00
C GLN A 211 2.18 6.82 12.13
N ALA A 212 2.23 5.58 12.64
CA ALA A 212 1.04 4.77 12.85
C ALA A 212 0.00 5.49 13.72
N GLU A 213 0.44 6.13 14.80
CA GLU A 213 -0.42 6.91 15.71
C GLU A 213 -1.09 8.10 15.03
N ARG A 214 -0.37 8.78 14.10
CA ARG A 214 -0.90 9.97 13.42
C ARG A 214 -1.92 9.65 12.33
N ILE A 215 -1.74 8.55 11.59
CA ILE A 215 -2.52 8.32 10.36
C ILE A 215 -3.48 7.13 10.41
N ALA A 216 -3.29 6.18 11.33
CA ALA A 216 -4.09 4.96 11.33
C ALA A 216 -5.37 5.09 12.17
N ASP A 217 -6.45 4.52 11.66
CA ASP A 217 -7.70 4.31 12.39
C ASP A 217 -7.56 3.08 13.31
N ARG A 218 -6.89 2.03 12.80
CA ARG A 218 -6.58 0.81 13.54
C ARG A 218 -5.12 0.43 13.40
N VAL A 219 -4.63 -0.25 14.43
CA VAL A 219 -3.25 -0.79 14.47
C VAL A 219 -3.30 -2.30 14.69
N ALA A 220 -2.52 -3.02 13.89
CA ALA A 220 -2.21 -4.43 14.06
C ALA A 220 -0.75 -4.58 14.50
N VAL A 221 -0.52 -5.21 15.64
CA VAL A 221 0.81 -5.45 16.21
C VAL A 221 1.28 -6.84 15.83
N LEU A 222 2.23 -6.92 14.90
CA LEU A 222 2.81 -8.16 14.39
C LEU A 222 4.13 -8.44 15.12
N LEU A 223 4.16 -9.47 15.94
CA LEU A 223 5.34 -9.89 16.69
C LEU A 223 5.53 -11.41 16.62
N GLY A 224 6.75 -11.85 16.37
CA GLY A 224 6.99 -13.25 16.05
C GLY A 224 6.22 -13.63 14.79
N ASN A 225 5.43 -14.68 14.85
CA ASN A 225 4.71 -15.21 13.68
C ASN A 225 3.19 -14.93 13.76
N GLU A 226 2.76 -14.07 14.67
CA GLU A 226 1.34 -13.82 14.96
C GLU A 226 1.01 -12.33 15.08
N ILE A 227 -0.23 -11.96 14.83
CA ILE A 227 -0.77 -10.67 15.23
C ILE A 227 -1.23 -10.79 16.67
N LEU A 228 -0.52 -10.09 17.58
CA LEU A 228 -0.83 -10.13 19.01
C LEU A 228 -2.08 -9.35 19.36
N GLU A 229 -2.26 -8.23 18.69
CA GLU A 229 -3.35 -7.31 18.98
C GLU A 229 -3.76 -6.54 17.73
N VAL A 230 -5.08 -6.35 17.55
CA VAL A 230 -5.66 -5.45 16.57
C VAL A 230 -6.72 -4.61 17.28
N GLY A 231 -6.67 -3.31 17.12
CA GLY A 231 -7.65 -2.41 17.74
C GLY A 231 -7.57 -0.99 17.20
N GLU A 232 -8.47 -0.14 17.71
CA GLU A 232 -8.40 1.30 17.47
C GLU A 232 -7.04 1.84 17.93
N THR A 233 -6.48 2.76 17.17
CA THR A 233 -5.12 3.28 17.37
C THR A 233 -4.92 3.77 18.80
N GLU A 234 -5.79 4.64 19.30
CA GLU A 234 -5.72 5.16 20.67
C GLU A 234 -5.71 4.03 21.72
N THR A 235 -6.57 3.01 21.54
CA THR A 235 -6.65 1.89 22.48
C THR A 235 -5.38 1.05 22.51
N VAL A 236 -4.81 0.75 21.33
CA VAL A 236 -3.60 -0.08 21.24
C VAL A 236 -2.39 0.64 21.82
N PHE A 237 -2.27 1.96 21.62
CA PHE A 237 -1.14 2.74 22.13
C PHE A 237 -1.26 3.09 23.62
N GLU A 238 -2.45 3.47 24.11
CA GLU A 238 -2.62 3.92 25.49
C GLU A 238 -2.89 2.77 26.48
N ALA A 239 -3.61 1.74 26.07
CA ALA A 239 -4.06 0.65 26.92
C ALA A 239 -3.97 -0.73 26.22
N PRO A 240 -2.79 -1.14 25.77
CA PRO A 240 -2.62 -2.44 25.10
C PRO A 240 -3.00 -3.59 26.04
N ARG A 241 -3.71 -4.58 25.49
CA ARG A 241 -4.21 -5.74 26.24
C ARG A 241 -3.15 -6.82 26.42
N ASP A 242 -2.29 -7.03 25.39
CA ASP A 242 -1.18 -7.98 25.47
C ASP A 242 0.06 -7.30 26.08
N GLU A 243 0.67 -7.96 27.06
CA GLU A 243 1.87 -7.44 27.72
C GLU A 243 3.07 -7.31 26.76
N ARG A 244 3.15 -8.17 25.74
CA ARG A 244 4.20 -8.11 24.70
C ARG A 244 4.01 -6.88 23.82
N THR A 245 2.73 -6.54 23.47
CA THR A 245 2.38 -5.30 22.76
C THR A 245 2.85 -4.09 23.56
N ARG A 246 2.56 -4.04 24.87
CA ARG A 246 2.99 -2.94 25.74
C ARG A 246 4.51 -2.78 25.73
N LYS A 247 5.25 -3.87 25.97
CA LYS A 247 6.71 -3.84 25.98
C LYS A 247 7.31 -3.43 24.62
N PHE A 248 6.64 -3.79 23.52
CA PHE A 248 7.05 -3.38 22.18
C PHE A 248 6.87 -1.88 21.97
N ILE A 249 5.71 -1.34 22.34
CA ILE A 249 5.40 0.10 22.23
C ILE A 249 6.32 0.92 23.15
N ASP A 250 6.58 0.45 24.37
CA ASP A 250 7.46 1.11 25.34
C ASP A 250 8.96 0.99 24.97
N GLY A 251 9.31 0.26 23.90
CA GLY A 251 10.71 0.05 23.48
C GLY A 251 11.50 -0.87 24.41
N GLU A 252 10.84 -1.66 25.25
CA GLU A 252 11.46 -2.58 26.22
C GLU A 252 11.77 -3.97 25.64
N LEU A 253 11.22 -4.32 24.48
CA LEU A 253 11.49 -5.61 23.81
C LEU A 253 12.81 -5.55 23.05
N ILE A 254 13.78 -6.34 23.52
CA ILE A 254 15.05 -6.61 22.81
C ILE A 254 14.84 -7.89 22.00
N TYR A 255 15.04 -7.82 20.69
CA TYR A 255 14.94 -8.94 19.73
C TYR A 255 16.32 -9.52 19.43
#